data_b1cf6a10483f5bac29aa68d955f842dc
#
_entry.id   b1cf6a10483f5bac29aa68d955f842dc
#
_cell.length_a   1.000
_cell.length_b   1.000
_cell.length_c   1.000
_cell.angle_alpha   90.00
_cell.angle_beta   90.00
_cell.angle_gamma   90.00
#
_symmetry.space_group_name_H-M   'P 1'
#
loop_
_entity.id
_entity.type
_entity.pdbx_description
1 polymer ?
#
loop_
_entity_poly.entity_id
_entity_poly.type
_entity_poly.pdbx_seq_one_letter_code
_entity_poly.pdbx_strand_id
1 'polypeptide(L)' 'MIGQYRDGNGIVKTGWYQADGKWYYIRGGRVLTSERTIINNVWYEFDENGVWISE' A
#
# COMPACT_ATOMS: atom_id res chain seq x y z
N MET A 1 1.49 -3.13 12.08
CA MET A 1 2.67 -3.73 11.49
C MET A 1 2.62 -3.68 9.97
N ILE A 2 3.71 -3.29 9.38
CA ILE A 2 3.85 -3.23 7.94
C ILE A 2 4.65 -4.45 7.50
N GLY A 3 4.25 -5.04 6.43
CA GLY A 3 4.97 -6.19 5.92
C GLY A 3 4.10 -6.91 4.94
N GLN A 4 3.68 -8.09 5.28
CA GLN A 4 2.78 -8.84 4.43
C GLN A 4 1.38 -8.75 4.99
N TYR A 5 0.44 -8.43 4.14
CA TYR A 5 -0.96 -8.34 4.51
C TYR A 5 -1.72 -9.52 3.95
N ARG A 6 -2.80 -9.88 4.64
CA ARG A 6 -3.61 -11.00 4.23
C ARG A 6 -5.06 -10.60 4.14
N ASP A 7 -5.74 -11.14 3.16
CA ASP A 7 -7.20 -11.10 3.16
C ASP A 7 -7.68 -12.47 3.62
N GLY A 8 -8.92 -12.77 3.37
CA GLY A 8 -9.47 -14.06 3.80
C GLY A 8 -8.89 -15.25 3.06
N ASN A 9 -8.18 -15.03 1.99
CA ASN A 9 -7.69 -16.10 1.13
C ASN A 9 -6.18 -16.18 1.06
N GLY A 10 -5.49 -15.34 1.83
CA GLY A 10 -4.05 -15.37 1.83
C GLY A 10 -3.45 -14.00 1.68
N ILE A 11 -2.22 -13.94 1.18
CA ILE A 11 -1.48 -12.70 1.06
C ILE A 11 -2.00 -11.88 -0.12
N VAL A 12 -2.28 -10.62 0.14
CA VAL A 12 -2.67 -9.70 -0.92
C VAL A 12 -1.43 -9.37 -1.73
N LYS A 13 -1.47 -9.64 -3.03
CA LYS A 13 -0.30 -9.42 -3.87
C LYS A 13 -0.25 -8.04 -4.48
N THR A 14 -1.38 -7.48 -4.83
CA THR A 14 -1.44 -6.16 -5.44
C THR A 14 -2.78 -5.54 -5.12
N GLY A 15 -2.75 -4.30 -4.66
CA GLY A 15 -3.97 -3.58 -4.39
C GLY A 15 -3.88 -2.73 -3.13
N TRP A 16 -4.97 -2.05 -2.86
CA TRP A 16 -5.06 -1.17 -1.69
C TRP A 16 -5.39 -1.97 -0.44
N TYR A 17 -4.85 -1.53 0.67
CA TYR A 17 -5.11 -2.15 1.95
C TYR A 17 -5.30 -1.06 3.00
N GLN A 18 -6.33 -1.19 3.82
CA GLN A 18 -6.61 -0.22 4.88
C GLN A 18 -6.43 -0.86 6.24
N ALA A 19 -5.72 -0.16 7.13
CA ALA A 19 -5.53 -0.60 8.51
C ALA A 19 -5.47 0.64 9.38
N ASP A 20 -6.23 0.63 10.49
CA ASP A 20 -6.24 1.73 11.45
C ASP A 20 -6.56 3.08 10.81
N GLY A 21 -7.41 3.06 9.80
CA GLY A 21 -7.79 4.27 9.11
C GLY A 21 -6.76 4.81 8.13
N LYS A 22 -5.69 4.06 7.91
CA LYS A 22 -4.64 4.48 7.00
C LYS A 22 -4.62 3.57 5.78
N TRP A 23 -4.21 4.12 4.64
CA TRP A 23 -4.20 3.38 3.40
C TRP A 23 -2.78 3.03 2.99
N TYR A 24 -2.62 1.80 2.51
CA TYR A 24 -1.36 1.26 2.02
C TYR A 24 -1.59 0.68 0.64
N TYR A 25 -0.56 0.60 -0.16
CA TYR A 25 -0.67 -0.05 -1.45
C TYR A 25 0.35 -1.18 -1.52
N ILE A 26 -0.12 -2.35 -1.95
CA ILE A 26 0.71 -3.55 -2.02
C ILE A 26 0.95 -3.86 -3.48
N ARG A 27 2.20 -4.07 -3.82
CA ARG A 27 2.57 -4.45 -5.17
C ARG A 27 3.54 -5.61 -5.10
N GLY A 28 3.16 -6.73 -5.76
CA GLY A 28 4.00 -7.91 -5.74
C GLY A 28 4.24 -8.45 -4.36
N GLY A 29 3.25 -8.33 -3.46
CA GLY A 29 3.38 -8.85 -2.11
C GLY A 29 4.13 -7.94 -1.17
N ARG A 30 4.45 -6.71 -1.59
CA ARG A 30 5.22 -5.77 -0.77
C ARG A 30 4.49 -4.45 -0.65
N VAL A 31 4.53 -3.89 0.55
CA VAL A 31 3.97 -2.56 0.79
C VAL A 31 4.94 -1.53 0.24
N LEU A 32 4.41 -0.56 -0.53
CA LEU A 32 5.23 0.52 -1.04
C LEU A 32 5.58 1.48 0.08
N THR A 33 6.85 1.81 0.20
CA THR A 33 7.34 2.72 1.23
C THR A 33 8.29 3.73 0.62
N SER A 34 8.24 4.96 1.11
CA SER A 34 9.14 6.03 0.67
C SER A 34 9.16 6.12 -0.85
N GLU A 35 7.98 6.05 -1.46
CA GLU A 35 7.89 5.92 -2.89
C GLU A 35 6.70 6.68 -3.41
N ARG A 36 6.85 7.22 -4.62
CA ARG A 36 5.74 7.83 -5.32
C ARG A 36 5.52 7.06 -6.60
N THR A 37 4.27 6.75 -6.88
CA THR A 37 3.95 5.93 -8.04
C THR A 37 2.59 6.33 -8.59
N ILE A 38 2.34 5.92 -9.82
CA ILE A 38 1.07 6.19 -10.47
C ILE A 38 0.20 4.93 -10.40
N ILE A 39 -1.06 5.13 -9.98
CA ILE A 39 -2.03 4.06 -9.87
C ILE A 39 -3.30 4.56 -10.52
N ASN A 40 -3.75 3.88 -11.58
CA ASN A 40 -4.95 4.27 -12.31
C ASN A 40 -4.89 5.73 -12.77
N ASN A 41 -3.71 6.13 -13.27
CA ASN A 41 -3.49 7.47 -13.82
C ASN A 41 -3.51 8.58 -12.77
N VAL A 42 -3.33 8.22 -11.50
CA VAL A 42 -3.25 9.19 -10.42
C VAL A 42 -1.97 8.92 -9.64
N TRP A 43 -1.23 9.99 -9.35
CA TRP A 43 0.01 9.87 -8.58
C TRP A 43 -0.31 9.77 -7.09
N TYR A 44 0.34 8.82 -6.43
CA TYR A 44 0.21 8.64 -4.99
C TYR A 44 1.60 8.61 -4.37
N GLU A 45 1.69 9.11 -3.16
CA GLU A 45 2.95 9.11 -2.42
C GLU A 45 2.76 8.41 -1.10
N PHE A 46 3.75 7.57 -0.74
CA PHE A 46 3.70 6.79 0.49
C PHE A 46 4.91 7.14 1.34
N ASP A 47 4.69 7.26 2.65
CA ASP A 47 5.77 7.62 3.54
C ASP A 47 6.62 6.40 3.87
N GLU A 48 7.59 6.60 4.79
CA GLU A 48 8.52 5.53 5.11
C GLU A 48 7.85 4.36 5.81
N ASN A 49 6.67 4.57 6.35
CA ASN A 49 5.88 3.52 6.96
C ASN A 49 4.90 2.88 5.98
N GLY A 50 4.86 3.36 4.77
CA GLY A 50 3.96 2.83 3.76
C GLY A 50 2.60 3.47 3.76
N VAL A 51 2.38 4.51 4.54
CA VAL A 51 1.08 5.17 4.62
C VAL A 51 0.94 6.15 3.46
N TRP A 52 -0.21 6.09 2.80
CA TRP A 52 -0.52 7.06 1.74
C TRP A 52 -0.65 8.45 2.35
N ILE A 53 0.11 9.40 1.83
CA ILE A 53 0.12 10.74 2.38
C ILE A 53 -0.34 11.79 1.40
N SER A 54 -0.22 11.53 0.09
CA SER A 54 -0.73 12.50 -0.87
C SER A 54 -0.83 11.87 -2.24
N GLU A 55 -1.54 12.57 -3.11
CA GLU A 55 -1.65 12.18 -4.49
C GLU A 55 -1.12 13.27 -5.40
#